data_c7864aae8c696c975094eadea3ae6430
#
_entry.id   c7864aae8c696c975094eadea3ae6430
#
_cell.length_a   1.000
_cell.length_b   1.000
_cell.length_c   1.000
_cell.angle_alpha   90.00
_cell.angle_beta   90.00
_cell.angle_gamma   90.00
#
_symmetry.space_group_name_H-M   'P 1'
#
loop_
_entity.id
_entity.type
_entity.pdbx_description
1 polymer ?
#
loop_
_entity_poly.entity_id
_entity_poly.type
_entity_poly.pdbx_seq_one_letter_code
_entity_poly.pdbx_strand_id
1 'polypeptide(L)'
;EKPGQKWHIHGYFTLAGCYLLMMFYTTVAGWMLHYFYMTATGKLSGLSADAVADQFTRMLADPGVMMFWMVLVVVIGVVICAGGLQNGLERVTKVMMIALLAIMVVLAINSFFMAGAKEGLKFYLVPDFGRMQEVGVVSTLVGAMNQAFFTLSLGIGAMAIFGSYIGKDHSLMGESVRVVVLDTFVAITAGL
;
A
#
# COMPACT_ATOMS: atom_id res chain seq x y z
N GLU A 1 5.90 -30.91 0.06
CA GLU A 1 4.60 -31.51 -0.36
C GLU A 1 4.56 -32.98 0.04
N LYS A 2 3.49 -33.43 0.69
CA LYS A 2 3.30 -34.86 0.93
C LYS A 2 2.90 -35.57 -0.37
N PRO A 3 3.33 -36.83 -0.63
CA PRO A 3 2.92 -37.55 -1.83
C PRO A 3 1.40 -37.57 -1.99
N GLY A 4 0.88 -37.16 -3.16
CA GLY A 4 -0.55 -37.11 -3.47
C GLY A 4 -1.24 -35.76 -3.25
N GLN A 5 -0.56 -34.76 -2.70
CA GLN A 5 -1.11 -33.42 -2.57
C GLN A 5 -0.77 -32.58 -3.82
N LYS A 6 -1.75 -31.80 -4.31
CA LYS A 6 -1.59 -30.96 -5.51
C LYS A 6 -1.43 -29.48 -5.17
N TRP A 7 -0.71 -29.16 -4.09
CA TRP A 7 -0.50 -27.76 -3.64
C TRP A 7 0.31 -26.92 -4.64
N HIS A 8 1.05 -27.54 -5.56
CA HIS A 8 1.71 -26.84 -6.67
C HIS A 8 0.72 -26.03 -7.53
N ILE A 9 -0.54 -26.47 -7.63
CA ILE A 9 -1.59 -25.74 -8.36
C ILE A 9 -1.83 -24.38 -7.70
N HIS A 10 -1.84 -24.30 -6.37
CA HIS A 10 -1.97 -23.04 -5.64
C HIS A 10 -0.83 -22.07 -6.00
N GLY A 11 0.39 -22.58 -6.20
CA GLY A 11 1.53 -21.78 -6.64
C GLY A 11 1.30 -21.07 -7.98
N TYR A 12 0.65 -21.70 -8.94
CA TYR A 12 0.33 -21.06 -10.22
C TYR A 12 -0.70 -19.95 -10.06
N PHE A 13 -1.73 -20.15 -9.23
CA PHE A 13 -2.71 -19.10 -8.94
C PHE A 13 -2.10 -17.89 -8.23
N THR A 14 -1.24 -18.13 -7.24
CA THR A 14 -0.55 -17.05 -6.53
C THR A 14 0.40 -16.30 -7.45
N LEU A 15 1.12 -17.00 -8.33
CA LEU A 15 1.99 -16.37 -9.31
C LEU A 15 1.20 -15.47 -10.30
N ALA A 16 0.09 -15.98 -10.82
CA ALA A 16 -0.79 -15.20 -11.70
C ALA A 16 -1.34 -13.96 -10.97
N GLY A 17 -1.77 -14.12 -9.71
CA GLY A 17 -2.21 -13.01 -8.87
C GLY A 17 -1.12 -11.95 -8.66
N CYS A 18 0.11 -12.38 -8.39
CA CYS A 18 1.26 -11.47 -8.29
C CYS A 18 1.50 -10.68 -9.58
N TYR A 19 1.44 -11.32 -10.74
CA TYR A 19 1.61 -10.62 -12.03
C TYR A 19 0.52 -9.57 -12.25
N LEU A 20 -0.74 -9.91 -12.04
CA LEU A 20 -1.86 -8.97 -12.17
C LEU A 20 -1.72 -7.79 -11.19
N LEU A 21 -1.35 -8.08 -9.95
CA LEU A 21 -1.13 -7.07 -8.93
C LEU A 21 0.02 -6.14 -9.30
N MET A 22 1.14 -6.69 -9.80
CA MET A 22 2.30 -5.89 -10.20
C MET A 22 2.01 -4.99 -11.40
N MET A 23 1.19 -5.42 -12.36
CA MET A 23 0.72 -4.57 -13.46
C MET A 23 -0.01 -3.33 -12.94
N PHE A 24 -0.89 -3.51 -11.96
CA PHE A 24 -1.60 -2.41 -11.32
C PHE A 24 -0.64 -1.51 -10.51
N TYR A 25 0.18 -2.09 -9.63
CA TYR A 25 1.05 -1.33 -8.75
C TYR A 25 2.14 -0.55 -9.48
N THR A 26 2.74 -1.08 -10.53
CA THR A 26 3.75 -0.35 -11.31
C THR A 26 3.15 0.88 -11.99
N THR A 27 1.92 0.78 -12.46
CA THR A 27 1.19 1.91 -13.04
C THR A 27 0.91 2.98 -11.99
N VAL A 28 0.33 2.60 -10.85
CA VAL A 28 0.03 3.53 -9.75
C VAL A 28 1.31 4.16 -9.17
N ALA A 29 2.37 3.38 -9.01
CA ALA A 29 3.67 3.90 -8.57
C ALA A 29 4.24 4.91 -9.57
N GLY A 30 4.04 4.70 -10.87
CA GLY A 30 4.37 5.68 -11.91
C GLY A 30 3.63 7.01 -11.71
N TRP A 31 2.32 6.96 -11.42
CA TRP A 31 1.54 8.16 -11.11
C TRP A 31 2.06 8.90 -9.87
N MET A 32 2.35 8.16 -8.80
CA MET A 32 2.89 8.73 -7.56
C MET A 32 4.23 9.41 -7.79
N LEU A 33 5.11 8.79 -8.58
CA LEU A 33 6.41 9.36 -8.90
C LEU A 33 6.29 10.61 -9.79
N HIS A 34 5.35 10.62 -10.73
CA HIS A 34 5.02 11.81 -11.52
C HIS A 34 4.53 12.96 -10.64
N TYR A 35 3.59 12.69 -9.73
CA TYR A 35 3.08 13.70 -8.80
C TYR A 35 4.16 14.19 -7.83
N PHE A 36 5.02 13.30 -7.35
CA PHE A 36 6.18 13.71 -6.57
C PHE A 36 7.06 14.71 -7.34
N TYR A 37 7.35 14.41 -8.61
CA TYR A 37 8.11 15.32 -9.47
C TYR A 37 7.41 16.67 -9.65
N MET A 38 6.10 16.68 -9.91
CA MET A 38 5.32 17.91 -10.08
C MET A 38 5.29 18.75 -8.79
N THR A 39 5.16 18.11 -7.64
CA THR A 39 5.17 18.76 -6.33
C THR A 39 6.55 19.33 -6.02
N ALA A 40 7.61 18.53 -6.20
CA ALA A 40 8.98 18.94 -5.94
C ALA A 40 9.46 20.10 -6.85
N THR A 41 8.94 20.16 -8.07
CA THR A 41 9.25 21.25 -9.03
C THR A 41 8.31 22.46 -8.88
N GLY A 42 7.38 22.44 -7.91
CA GLY A 42 6.45 23.54 -7.65
C GLY A 42 5.34 23.72 -8.71
N LYS A 43 5.19 22.79 -9.65
CA LYS A 43 4.18 22.86 -10.72
C LYS A 43 2.73 22.82 -10.23
N LEU A 44 2.51 22.30 -9.02
CA LEU A 44 1.19 22.27 -8.38
C LEU A 44 0.94 23.46 -7.44
N SER A 45 1.96 24.30 -7.20
CA SER A 45 1.83 25.43 -6.29
C SER A 45 0.89 26.50 -6.88
N GLY A 46 -0.12 26.90 -6.09
CA GLY A 46 -1.07 27.94 -6.49
C GLY A 46 -2.21 27.45 -7.39
N LEU A 47 -2.29 26.17 -7.70
CA LEU A 47 -3.42 25.61 -8.44
C LEU A 47 -4.63 25.40 -7.52
N SER A 48 -5.83 25.61 -8.06
CA SER A 48 -7.08 25.21 -7.39
C SER A 48 -7.23 23.68 -7.38
N ALA A 49 -8.09 23.16 -6.49
CA ALA A 49 -8.37 21.72 -6.43
C ALA A 49 -8.85 21.15 -7.78
N ASP A 50 -9.69 21.89 -8.49
CA ASP A 50 -10.18 21.50 -9.81
C ASP A 50 -9.06 21.44 -10.86
N ALA A 51 -8.13 22.41 -10.83
CA ALA A 51 -6.98 22.41 -11.73
C ALA A 51 -6.02 21.25 -11.45
N VAL A 52 -5.88 20.82 -10.20
CA VAL A 52 -5.09 19.61 -9.84
C VAL A 52 -5.79 18.35 -10.33
N ALA A 53 -7.12 18.25 -10.23
CA ALA A 53 -7.89 17.14 -10.77
C ALA A 53 -7.79 17.05 -12.29
N ASP A 54 -7.82 18.21 -12.98
CA ASP A 54 -7.60 18.30 -14.44
C ASP A 54 -6.19 17.79 -14.84
N GLN A 55 -5.16 18.09 -14.05
CA GLN A 55 -3.81 17.56 -14.29
C GLN A 55 -3.77 16.04 -14.22
N PHE A 56 -4.50 15.44 -13.29
CA PHE A 56 -4.62 13.98 -13.22
C PHE A 56 -5.28 13.40 -14.47
N THR A 57 -6.39 14.01 -14.89
CA THR A 57 -7.11 13.58 -16.11
C THR A 57 -6.24 13.70 -17.36
N ARG A 58 -5.47 14.78 -17.49
CA ARG A 58 -4.51 14.98 -18.60
C ARG A 58 -3.39 13.95 -18.58
N MET A 59 -2.85 13.64 -17.40
CA MET A 59 -1.84 12.59 -17.26
C MET A 59 -2.38 11.23 -17.71
N LEU A 60 -3.62 10.87 -17.34
CA LEU A 60 -4.25 9.63 -17.76
C LEU A 60 -4.52 9.59 -19.28
N ALA A 61 -4.74 10.75 -19.89
CA ALA A 61 -4.97 10.86 -21.34
C ALA A 61 -3.67 10.83 -22.17
N ASP A 62 -2.49 10.91 -21.52
CA ASP A 62 -1.18 10.87 -22.21
C ASP A 62 -0.47 9.53 -21.94
N PRO A 63 -0.58 8.55 -22.86
CA PRO A 63 0.07 7.25 -22.71
C PRO A 63 1.60 7.35 -22.67
N GLY A 64 2.20 8.37 -23.31
CA GLY A 64 3.65 8.55 -23.34
C GLY A 64 4.20 8.91 -21.97
N VAL A 65 3.56 9.87 -21.29
CA VAL A 65 3.90 10.26 -19.92
C VAL A 65 3.70 9.09 -18.95
N MET A 66 2.57 8.40 -19.04
CA MET A 66 2.28 7.25 -18.20
C MET A 66 3.33 6.13 -18.39
N MET A 67 3.65 5.79 -19.63
CA MET A 67 4.63 4.75 -19.94
C MET A 67 6.02 5.13 -19.43
N PHE A 68 6.46 6.37 -19.61
CA PHE A 68 7.75 6.84 -19.13
C PHE A 68 7.92 6.65 -17.61
N TRP A 69 6.94 7.11 -16.82
CA TRP A 69 7.01 6.99 -15.37
C TRP A 69 6.87 5.54 -14.88
N MET A 70 6.04 4.73 -15.53
CA MET A 70 5.91 3.31 -15.25
C MET A 70 7.24 2.57 -15.50
N VAL A 71 7.87 2.79 -16.66
CA VAL A 71 9.16 2.17 -17.00
C VAL A 71 10.23 2.60 -16.00
N LEU A 72 10.26 3.87 -15.63
CA LEU A 72 11.21 4.37 -14.63
C LEU A 72 11.06 3.65 -13.29
N VAL A 73 9.83 3.44 -12.82
CA VAL A 73 9.55 2.66 -11.59
C VAL A 73 10.03 1.22 -11.72
N VAL A 74 9.76 0.58 -12.86
CA VAL A 74 10.20 -0.80 -13.11
C VAL A 74 11.74 -0.89 -13.10
N VAL A 75 12.42 0.04 -13.76
CA VAL A 75 13.89 0.09 -13.75
C VAL A 75 14.45 0.25 -12.35
N ILE A 76 13.90 1.19 -11.56
CA ILE A 76 14.29 1.37 -10.14
C ILE A 76 14.08 0.07 -9.37
N GLY A 77 12.93 -0.58 -9.52
CA GLY A 77 12.62 -1.85 -8.86
C GLY A 77 13.59 -2.96 -9.23
N VAL A 78 13.91 -3.10 -10.53
CA VAL A 78 14.88 -4.09 -11.02
C VAL A 78 16.27 -3.82 -10.44
N VAL A 79 16.72 -2.58 -10.41
CA VAL A 79 18.04 -2.20 -9.84
C VAL A 79 18.11 -2.55 -8.35
N ILE A 80 17.05 -2.26 -7.59
CA ILE A 80 16.99 -2.61 -6.16
C ILE A 80 17.02 -4.13 -5.97
N CYS A 81 16.24 -4.88 -6.76
CA CYS A 81 16.19 -6.33 -6.69
C CYS A 81 17.52 -6.98 -7.14
N ALA A 82 18.22 -6.38 -8.10
CA ALA A 82 19.54 -6.86 -8.55
C ALA A 82 20.60 -6.80 -7.44
N GLY A 83 20.43 -5.91 -6.46
CA GLY A 83 21.26 -5.86 -5.23
C GLY A 83 21.07 -7.04 -4.27
N GLY A 84 20.12 -7.95 -4.58
CA GLY A 84 19.78 -9.11 -3.76
C GLY A 84 18.82 -8.78 -2.62
N LEU A 85 18.37 -9.84 -1.91
CA LEU A 85 17.33 -9.71 -0.88
C LEU A 85 17.83 -8.91 0.33
N GLN A 86 18.98 -9.25 0.88
CA GLN A 86 19.49 -8.65 2.12
C GLN A 86 20.10 -7.26 1.92
N ASN A 87 20.96 -7.10 0.91
CA ASN A 87 21.71 -5.85 0.69
C ASN A 87 20.94 -4.84 -0.19
N GLY A 88 20.06 -5.32 -1.07
CA GLY A 88 19.22 -4.48 -1.93
C GLY A 88 17.86 -4.21 -1.30
N LEU A 89 16.97 -5.19 -1.40
CA LEU A 89 15.56 -5.01 -1.04
C LEU A 89 15.38 -4.67 0.45
N GLU A 90 15.92 -5.48 1.36
CA GLU A 90 15.71 -5.30 2.80
C GLU A 90 16.25 -3.95 3.30
N ARG A 91 17.46 -3.57 2.87
CA ARG A 91 18.09 -2.31 3.30
C ARG A 91 17.32 -1.09 2.82
N VAL A 92 16.93 -1.07 1.54
CA VAL A 92 16.16 0.04 0.96
C VAL A 92 14.79 0.13 1.60
N THR A 93 14.08 -0.99 1.72
CA THR A 93 12.75 -1.05 2.34
C THR A 93 12.79 -0.57 3.80
N LYS A 94 13.77 -0.99 4.58
CA LYS A 94 13.92 -0.58 5.98
C LYS A 94 14.09 0.94 6.11
N VAL A 95 14.93 1.55 5.30
CA VAL A 95 15.13 3.02 5.32
C VAL A 95 13.85 3.75 4.88
N MET A 96 13.22 3.28 3.81
CA MET A 96 11.97 3.87 3.30
C MET A 96 10.82 3.75 4.30
N MET A 97 10.68 2.60 4.98
CA MET A 97 9.65 2.40 5.99
C MET A 97 9.84 3.27 7.22
N ILE A 98 11.08 3.47 7.69
CA ILE A 98 11.36 4.39 8.80
C ILE A 98 11.03 5.83 8.39
N ALA A 99 11.44 6.25 7.19
CA ALA A 99 11.13 7.57 6.67
C ALA A 99 9.61 7.79 6.51
N LEU A 100 8.90 6.79 5.98
CA LEU A 100 7.44 6.82 5.85
C LEU A 100 6.77 6.97 7.22
N LEU A 101 7.17 6.16 8.20
CA LEU A 101 6.62 6.23 9.55
C LEU A 101 6.85 7.60 10.19
N ALA A 102 8.06 8.16 10.04
CA ALA A 102 8.38 9.50 10.55
C ALA A 102 7.50 10.58 9.91
N ILE A 103 7.32 10.54 8.59
CA ILE A 103 6.45 11.48 7.87
C ILE A 103 5.00 11.33 8.32
N MET A 104 4.49 10.09 8.43
CA MET A 104 3.13 9.83 8.90
C MET A 104 2.88 10.38 10.31
N VAL A 105 3.81 10.17 11.23
CA VAL A 105 3.69 10.70 12.59
C VAL A 105 3.65 12.23 12.58
N VAL A 106 4.53 12.87 11.79
CA VAL A 106 4.51 14.33 11.64
C VAL A 106 3.19 14.83 11.08
N LEU A 107 2.67 14.17 10.04
CA LEU A 107 1.37 14.54 9.44
C LEU A 107 0.21 14.31 10.40
N ALA A 108 0.18 13.19 11.13
CA ALA A 108 -0.83 12.91 12.14
C ALA A 108 -0.83 13.97 13.24
N ILE A 109 0.37 14.34 13.76
CA ILE A 109 0.49 15.41 14.73
C ILE A 109 -0.03 16.74 14.16
N ASN A 110 0.35 17.08 12.93
CA ASN A 110 -0.12 18.30 12.27
C ASN A 110 -1.64 18.31 12.08
N SER A 111 -2.24 17.16 11.77
CA SER A 111 -3.69 17.00 11.62
C SER A 111 -4.47 17.40 12.88
N PHE A 112 -3.94 17.13 14.07
CA PHE A 112 -4.57 17.54 15.35
C PHE A 112 -4.65 19.06 15.54
N PHE A 113 -3.79 19.82 14.88
CA PHE A 113 -3.78 21.30 14.98
C PHE A 113 -4.60 21.99 13.88
N MET A 114 -5.17 21.24 12.95
CA MET A 114 -5.98 21.80 11.86
C MET A 114 -7.40 22.16 12.35
N ALA A 115 -7.97 23.19 11.74
CA ALA A 115 -9.37 23.54 11.95
C ALA A 115 -10.27 22.38 11.45
N GLY A 116 -11.18 21.89 12.32
CA GLY A 116 -12.02 20.73 12.03
C GLY A 116 -11.45 19.37 12.44
N ALA A 117 -10.26 19.33 13.06
CA ALA A 117 -9.63 18.09 13.53
C ALA A 117 -10.57 17.22 14.42
N LYS A 118 -11.35 17.87 15.26
CA LYS A 118 -12.28 17.18 16.19
C LYS A 118 -13.42 16.48 15.44
N GLU A 119 -13.97 17.11 14.43
CA GLU A 119 -15.01 16.52 13.58
C GLU A 119 -14.45 15.39 12.71
N GLY A 120 -13.26 15.58 12.14
CA GLY A 120 -12.55 14.56 11.38
C GLY A 120 -12.23 13.32 12.21
N LEU A 121 -11.69 13.50 13.43
CA LEU A 121 -11.42 12.43 14.37
C LEU A 121 -12.68 11.67 14.78
N LYS A 122 -13.78 12.41 15.06
CA LYS A 122 -15.07 11.78 15.37
C LYS A 122 -15.57 10.94 14.21
N PHE A 123 -15.49 11.47 12.98
CA PHE A 123 -15.89 10.74 11.78
C PHE A 123 -15.07 9.47 11.57
N TYR A 124 -13.76 9.53 11.81
CA TYR A 124 -12.85 8.42 11.57
C TYR A 124 -12.89 7.33 12.64
N LEU A 125 -12.95 7.72 13.92
CA LEU A 125 -12.82 6.78 15.04
C LEU A 125 -14.16 6.30 15.61
N VAL A 126 -15.24 7.07 15.42
CA VAL A 126 -16.55 6.71 15.97
C VAL A 126 -17.39 6.00 14.91
N PRO A 127 -17.72 4.71 15.11
CA PRO A 127 -18.53 3.97 14.15
C PRO A 127 -19.95 4.55 14.07
N ASP A 128 -20.39 4.81 12.83
CA ASP A 128 -21.75 5.24 12.53
C ASP A 128 -22.58 4.06 12.01
N PHE A 129 -23.31 3.44 12.94
CA PHE A 129 -24.17 2.29 12.61
C PHE A 129 -25.38 2.67 11.74
N GLY A 130 -25.81 3.95 11.74
CA GLY A 130 -26.85 4.45 10.86
C GLY A 130 -26.40 4.41 9.39
N ARG A 131 -25.25 4.98 9.09
CA ARG A 131 -24.66 4.89 7.73
C ARG A 131 -24.36 3.47 7.30
N MET A 132 -23.92 2.62 8.23
CA MET A 132 -23.69 1.20 7.93
C MET A 132 -24.98 0.49 7.48
N GLN A 133 -26.15 0.85 8.05
CA GLN A 133 -27.44 0.31 7.63
C GLN A 133 -27.87 0.85 6.25
N GLU A 134 -27.64 2.13 5.98
CA GLU A 134 -27.93 2.77 4.67
C GLU A 134 -27.12 2.14 3.53
N VAL A 135 -25.81 1.93 3.73
CA VAL A 135 -24.92 1.29 2.74
C VAL A 135 -25.15 -0.22 2.63
N GLY A 136 -25.68 -0.82 3.69
CA GLY A 136 -25.87 -2.26 3.84
C GLY A 136 -24.79 -2.93 4.66
N VAL A 137 -25.19 -3.58 5.73
CA VAL A 137 -24.29 -4.25 6.68
C VAL A 137 -23.37 -5.27 5.98
N VAL A 138 -23.94 -6.08 5.09
CA VAL A 138 -23.18 -7.10 4.34
C VAL A 138 -22.13 -6.44 3.43
N SER A 139 -22.51 -5.38 2.73
CA SER A 139 -21.61 -4.62 1.84
C SER A 139 -20.45 -4.02 2.64
N THR A 140 -20.72 -3.45 3.80
CA THR A 140 -19.71 -2.89 4.71
C THR A 140 -18.75 -3.96 5.23
N LEU A 141 -19.26 -5.12 5.65
CA LEU A 141 -18.45 -6.24 6.12
C LEU A 141 -17.55 -6.81 5.01
N VAL A 142 -18.12 -7.00 3.81
CA VAL A 142 -17.35 -7.46 2.65
C VAL A 142 -16.27 -6.46 2.27
N GLY A 143 -16.58 -5.15 2.30
CA GLY A 143 -15.58 -4.10 2.08
C GLY A 143 -14.45 -4.13 3.09
N ALA A 144 -14.76 -4.25 4.38
CA ALA A 144 -13.77 -4.35 5.45
C ALA A 144 -12.92 -5.61 5.32
N MET A 145 -13.53 -6.75 4.99
CA MET A 145 -12.83 -8.01 4.75
C MET A 145 -11.87 -7.89 3.55
N ASN A 146 -12.33 -7.33 2.43
CA ASN A 146 -11.50 -7.11 1.25
C ASN A 146 -10.30 -6.21 1.58
N GLN A 147 -10.52 -5.14 2.35
CA GLN A 147 -9.44 -4.25 2.79
C GLN A 147 -8.43 -4.99 3.67
N ALA A 148 -8.88 -5.83 4.62
CA ALA A 148 -8.00 -6.63 5.46
C ALA A 148 -7.17 -7.64 4.66
N PHE A 149 -7.77 -8.32 3.67
CA PHE A 149 -7.06 -9.21 2.76
C PHE A 149 -6.01 -8.47 1.92
N PHE A 150 -6.34 -7.26 1.46
CA PHE A 150 -5.47 -6.45 0.64
C PHE A 150 -4.27 -5.91 1.43
N THR A 151 -4.49 -5.33 2.60
CA THR A 151 -3.43 -4.73 3.42
C THR A 151 -2.45 -5.77 3.95
N LEU A 152 -2.94 -6.94 4.37
CA LEU A 152 -2.12 -8.05 4.84
C LEU A 152 -1.54 -8.92 3.71
N SER A 153 -1.77 -8.55 2.44
CA SER A 153 -1.29 -9.29 1.26
C SER A 153 -1.65 -10.77 1.28
N LEU A 154 -2.87 -11.10 1.75
CA LEU A 154 -3.34 -12.48 1.81
C LEU A 154 -3.76 -12.97 0.42
N GLY A 155 -3.52 -14.26 0.15
CA GLY A 155 -3.93 -14.94 -1.09
C GLY A 155 -2.94 -14.84 -2.25
N ILE A 156 -2.02 -13.89 -2.27
CA ILE A 156 -1.00 -13.73 -3.32
C ILE A 156 0.32 -14.48 -3.04
N GLY A 157 0.37 -15.25 -1.96
CA GLY A 157 1.55 -16.04 -1.59
C GLY A 157 2.71 -15.25 -1.00
N ALA A 158 2.63 -13.92 -0.91
CA ALA A 158 3.70 -13.08 -0.35
C ALA A 158 4.05 -13.48 1.08
N MET A 159 3.05 -13.65 1.94
CA MET A 159 3.25 -14.08 3.33
C MET A 159 3.84 -15.50 3.44
N ALA A 160 3.51 -16.40 2.50
CA ALA A 160 4.11 -17.73 2.45
C ALA A 160 5.60 -17.65 2.08
N ILE A 161 5.97 -16.77 1.15
CA ILE A 161 7.36 -16.54 0.77
C ILE A 161 8.13 -15.93 1.95
N PHE A 162 7.65 -14.86 2.56
CA PHE A 162 8.29 -14.26 3.73
C PHE A 162 8.41 -15.25 4.89
N GLY A 163 7.36 -16.03 5.15
CA GLY A 163 7.37 -17.08 6.17
C GLY A 163 8.42 -18.17 5.92
N SER A 164 8.80 -18.42 4.66
CA SER A 164 9.84 -19.40 4.32
C SER A 164 11.26 -18.95 4.69
N TYR A 165 11.47 -17.65 4.86
CA TYR A 165 12.76 -17.07 5.29
C TYR A 165 12.88 -16.91 6.80
N ILE A 166 11.79 -17.11 7.56
CA ILE A 166 11.83 -17.02 9.03
C ILE A 166 12.58 -18.23 9.58
N GLY A 167 13.59 -17.96 10.40
CA GLY A 167 14.37 -19.00 11.08
C GLY A 167 13.52 -19.82 12.06
N LYS A 168 13.98 -21.03 12.38
CA LYS A 168 13.28 -21.95 13.31
C LYS A 168 13.20 -21.42 14.75
N ASP A 169 13.96 -20.39 15.05
CA ASP A 169 14.01 -19.75 16.37
C ASP A 169 12.82 -18.80 16.61
N HIS A 170 12.05 -18.51 15.58
CA HIS A 170 10.90 -17.63 15.63
C HIS A 170 9.58 -18.42 15.49
N SER A 171 8.58 -18.01 16.28
CA SER A 171 7.23 -18.55 16.17
C SER A 171 6.47 -17.85 15.05
N LEU A 172 6.00 -18.62 14.05
CA LEU A 172 5.19 -18.08 12.95
C LEU A 172 3.93 -17.35 13.46
N MET A 173 3.29 -17.89 14.49
CA MET A 173 2.12 -17.26 15.10
C MET A 173 2.49 -15.92 15.76
N GLY A 174 3.61 -15.88 16.50
CA GLY A 174 4.09 -14.65 17.13
C GLY A 174 4.41 -13.55 16.11
N GLU A 175 5.08 -13.90 15.03
CA GLU A 175 5.40 -12.96 13.95
C GLU A 175 4.13 -12.49 13.22
N SER A 176 3.18 -13.40 12.98
CA SER A 176 1.88 -13.04 12.35
C SER A 176 1.12 -12.01 13.20
N VAL A 177 1.05 -12.21 14.52
CA VAL A 177 0.39 -11.25 15.43
C VAL A 177 1.10 -9.90 15.42
N ARG A 178 2.44 -9.88 15.43
CA ARG A 178 3.22 -8.64 15.33
C ARG A 178 2.94 -7.89 14.04
N VAL A 179 2.90 -8.61 12.91
CA VAL A 179 2.59 -8.01 11.59
C VAL A 179 1.20 -7.38 11.62
N VAL A 180 0.18 -8.11 12.08
CA VAL A 180 -1.21 -7.60 12.14
C VAL A 180 -1.32 -6.35 13.04
N VAL A 181 -0.68 -6.38 14.22
CA VAL A 181 -0.71 -5.24 15.15
C VAL A 181 -0.02 -4.02 14.55
N LEU A 182 1.15 -4.19 13.95
CA LEU A 182 1.89 -3.10 13.32
C LEU A 182 1.15 -2.53 12.11
N ASP A 183 0.61 -3.39 11.25
CA ASP A 183 -0.18 -2.97 10.08
C ASP A 183 -1.41 -2.16 10.51
N THR A 184 -2.15 -2.65 11.50
CA THR A 184 -3.31 -1.94 12.06
C THR A 184 -2.92 -0.59 12.67
N PHE A 185 -1.82 -0.54 13.41
CA PHE A 185 -1.32 0.71 14.00
C PHE A 185 -0.97 1.74 12.92
N VAL A 186 -0.25 1.30 11.89
CA VAL A 186 0.13 2.15 10.75
C VAL A 186 -1.12 2.62 9.99
N ALA A 187 -2.08 1.74 9.74
CA ALA A 187 -3.32 2.08 9.05
C ALA A 187 -4.15 3.13 9.82
N ILE A 188 -4.28 2.97 11.14
CA ILE A 188 -4.99 3.95 11.98
C ILE A 188 -4.25 5.29 11.99
N THR A 189 -2.93 5.28 12.14
CA THR A 189 -2.12 6.51 12.15
C THR A 189 -2.15 7.23 10.81
N ALA A 190 -2.17 6.50 9.70
CA ALA A 190 -2.23 7.09 8.35
C ALA A 190 -3.61 7.67 8.00
N GLY A 191 -4.66 7.20 8.66
CA GLY A 191 -6.03 7.71 8.48
C GLY A 191 -6.35 8.98 9.28
N LEU A 192 -5.48 9.32 10.25
CA LEU A 192 -5.59 10.53 11.08
C LEU A 192 -5.04 11.75 10.32
#